data_968edac3e4c266976412dbba3be9e2bc
#
_entry.id   968edac3e4c266976412dbba3be9e2bc
#
_cell.length_a   1.000
_cell.length_b   1.000
_cell.length_c   1.000
_cell.angle_alpha   90.00
_cell.angle_beta   90.00
_cell.angle_gamma   90.00
#
_symmetry.space_group_name_H-M   'P 1'
#
loop_
_entity.id
_entity.type
_entity.pdbx_description
1 polymer ?
#
loop_
_entity_poly.entity_id
_entity_poly.type
_entity_poly.pdbx_seq_one_letter_code
_entity_poly.pdbx_strand_id
1 'polypeptide(L)'
;IEAGAEIHFEDLGAGVPEKFKDKSNTLIIRTPAVPADFGELLYFQNAGYSLFKRSEILGILTRNYKGLGIAGTHGKTTTSTLLAHILKESELHCNAFLGGISSNFNTNYIGHPDAEYTVIEADEFDRSFLQLKPHAAIVTAMDADHLDIYGTEEKFQEGFEEFVALIETDGL
;
A
#
# COMPACT_ATOMS: atom_id res chain seq x y z
N ILE A 1 -4.45 -6.72 19.06
CA ILE A 1 -5.28 -7.77 18.58
C ILE A 1 -4.35 -8.93 18.24
N GLU A 2 -4.68 -9.96 17.46
CA GLU A 2 -3.83 -11.17 17.31
C GLU A 2 -2.36 -10.91 16.97
N ALA A 3 -2.05 -9.86 16.21
CA ALA A 3 -0.68 -9.45 15.88
C ALA A 3 -0.03 -8.51 16.92
N GLY A 4 -0.62 -8.34 18.11
CA GLY A 4 -0.11 -7.46 19.16
C GLY A 4 -0.43 -5.97 18.95
N ALA A 5 -1.25 -5.61 17.95
CA ALA A 5 -1.64 -4.23 17.74
C ALA A 5 -2.57 -3.72 18.85
N GLU A 6 -2.32 -2.51 19.32
CA GLU A 6 -3.22 -1.76 20.20
C GLU A 6 -4.06 -0.82 19.34
N ILE A 7 -5.35 -0.74 19.62
CA ILE A 7 -6.30 0.11 18.90
C ILE A 7 -6.99 1.03 19.89
N HIS A 8 -7.08 2.31 19.53
CA HIS A 8 -7.97 3.27 20.18
C HIS A 8 -8.80 3.98 19.10
N PHE A 9 -9.92 4.54 19.51
CA PHE A 9 -10.88 5.19 18.61
C PHE A 9 -11.03 6.69 18.89
N GLU A 10 -10.37 7.17 19.94
CA GLU A 10 -10.43 8.57 20.35
C GLU A 10 -9.19 9.29 19.82
N ASP A 11 -9.38 10.55 19.42
CA ASP A 11 -8.25 11.43 19.12
C ASP A 11 -7.59 11.90 20.42
N LEU A 12 -6.45 11.38 20.74
CA LEU A 12 -5.71 11.70 21.96
C LEU A 12 -4.95 13.04 21.86
N GLY A 13 -4.80 13.60 20.67
CA GLY A 13 -4.02 14.82 20.46
C GLY A 13 -2.63 14.70 21.06
N ALA A 14 -2.24 15.63 21.94
CA ALA A 14 -0.97 15.60 22.66
C ALA A 14 -0.91 14.53 23.78
N GLY A 15 -2.02 13.87 24.08
CA GLY A 15 -2.12 12.77 25.05
C GLY A 15 -1.61 11.43 24.55
N VAL A 16 -0.93 11.39 23.41
CA VAL A 16 -0.26 10.21 22.85
C VAL A 16 0.61 9.53 23.93
N PRO A 17 0.53 8.19 24.07
CA PRO A 17 1.31 7.45 25.06
C PRO A 17 2.82 7.70 24.97
N GLU A 18 3.50 7.77 26.11
CA GLU A 18 4.93 8.09 26.21
C GLU A 18 5.82 7.17 25.35
N LYS A 19 5.43 5.88 25.19
CA LYS A 19 6.16 4.90 24.35
C LYS A 19 6.27 5.33 22.89
N PHE A 20 5.39 6.21 22.38
CA PHE A 20 5.42 6.74 21.02
C PHE A 20 6.07 8.13 20.90
N LYS A 21 6.58 8.67 22.00
CA LYS A 21 7.24 9.99 22.02
C LYS A 21 8.74 9.93 21.77
N ASP A 22 9.31 8.74 21.65
CA ASP A 22 10.70 8.56 21.22
C ASP A 22 10.79 8.48 19.69
N LYS A 23 11.30 9.54 19.07
CA LYS A 23 11.45 9.64 17.61
C LYS A 23 12.36 8.58 17.00
N SER A 24 13.34 8.08 17.77
CA SER A 24 14.29 7.08 17.26
C SER A 24 13.66 5.69 17.09
N ASN A 25 12.56 5.46 17.79
CA ASN A 25 11.86 4.18 17.83
C ASN A 25 10.40 4.26 17.35
N THR A 26 9.98 5.41 16.81
CA THR A 26 8.59 5.63 16.40
C THR A 26 8.50 6.01 14.92
N LEU A 27 7.81 5.17 14.17
CA LEU A 27 7.46 5.41 12.77
C LEU A 27 5.97 5.79 12.68
N ILE A 28 5.68 6.95 12.11
CA ILE A 28 4.31 7.43 11.93
C ILE A 28 3.86 7.16 10.49
N ILE A 29 2.83 6.34 10.35
CA ILE A 29 2.23 5.99 9.07
C ILE A 29 0.77 6.46 9.08
N ARG A 30 0.38 7.21 8.05
CA ARG A 30 -1.00 7.67 7.87
C ARG A 30 -1.60 7.20 6.55
N THR A 31 -2.92 7.16 6.51
CA THR A 31 -3.68 6.96 5.28
C THR A 31 -4.35 8.29 4.86
N PRO A 32 -4.80 8.43 3.60
CA PRO A 32 -5.56 9.60 3.16
C PRO A 32 -6.87 9.83 3.93
N ALA A 33 -7.41 8.78 4.55
CA ALA A 33 -8.64 8.87 5.35
C ALA A 33 -8.49 9.64 6.68
N VAL A 34 -7.25 9.85 7.14
CA VAL A 34 -7.01 10.64 8.37
C VAL A 34 -7.13 12.12 8.05
N PRO A 35 -8.09 12.87 8.68
CA PRO A 35 -8.24 14.29 8.47
C PRO A 35 -6.97 15.08 8.79
N ALA A 36 -6.75 16.18 8.07
CA ALA A 36 -5.55 16.99 8.26
C ALA A 36 -5.51 17.70 9.64
N ASP A 37 -6.66 17.90 10.25
CA ASP A 37 -6.87 18.51 11.57
C ASP A 37 -6.95 17.48 12.72
N PHE A 38 -6.71 16.20 12.44
CA PHE A 38 -6.69 15.16 13.47
C PHE A 38 -5.58 15.44 14.49
N GLY A 39 -5.94 15.52 15.76
CA GLY A 39 -5.06 16.05 16.81
C GLY A 39 -3.76 15.30 16.99
N GLU A 40 -3.77 13.96 16.94
CA GLU A 40 -2.54 13.15 17.00
C GLU A 40 -1.64 13.40 15.80
N LEU A 41 -2.20 13.55 14.59
CA LEU A 41 -1.43 13.86 13.39
C LEU A 41 -0.74 15.23 13.55
N LEU A 42 -1.48 16.23 14.02
CA LEU A 42 -0.93 17.55 14.31
C LEU A 42 0.13 17.52 15.39
N TYR A 43 -0.06 16.72 16.45
CA TYR A 43 0.96 16.53 17.49
C TYR A 43 2.27 16.02 16.90
N PHE A 44 2.25 14.93 16.15
CA PHE A 44 3.46 14.35 15.55
C PHE A 44 4.11 15.29 14.54
N GLN A 45 3.31 15.98 13.74
CA GLN A 45 3.78 16.97 12.77
C GLN A 45 4.50 18.13 13.46
N ASN A 46 3.86 18.75 14.46
CA ASN A 46 4.41 19.87 15.22
C ASN A 46 5.63 19.47 16.03
N ALA A 47 5.68 18.25 16.52
CA ALA A 47 6.83 17.69 17.20
C ALA A 47 7.97 17.30 16.24
N GLY A 48 7.80 17.45 14.93
CA GLY A 48 8.83 17.22 13.91
C GLY A 48 9.15 15.72 13.68
N TYR A 49 8.13 14.86 13.75
CA TYR A 49 8.27 13.47 13.30
C TYR A 49 8.16 13.38 11.78
N SER A 50 8.85 12.41 11.19
CA SER A 50 8.62 12.05 9.79
C SER A 50 7.28 11.33 9.67
N LEU A 51 6.41 11.86 8.82
CA LEU A 51 5.09 11.29 8.53
C LEU A 51 5.13 10.61 7.17
N PHE A 52 4.84 9.33 7.13
CA PHE A 52 4.81 8.56 5.90
C PHE A 52 3.39 8.22 5.49
N LYS A 53 3.09 8.28 4.20
CA LYS A 53 1.89 7.66 3.68
C LYS A 53 2.04 6.14 3.69
N ARG A 54 0.93 5.41 3.85
CA ARG A 54 0.93 3.94 3.72
C ARG A 54 1.53 3.48 2.39
N SER A 55 1.24 4.19 1.30
CA SER A 55 1.80 3.90 -0.03
C SER A 55 3.32 4.06 -0.11
N GLU A 56 3.89 5.04 0.57
CA GLU A 56 5.35 5.22 0.65
C GLU A 56 6.01 4.02 1.36
N ILE A 57 5.40 3.54 2.45
CA ILE A 57 5.90 2.36 3.16
C ILE A 57 5.78 1.11 2.30
N LEU A 58 4.66 0.92 1.59
CA LEU A 58 4.53 -0.16 0.62
C LEU A 58 5.59 -0.07 -0.48
N GLY A 59 5.89 1.13 -0.97
CA GLY A 59 6.98 1.36 -1.92
C GLY A 59 8.36 0.97 -1.38
N ILE A 60 8.63 1.23 -0.10
CA ILE A 60 9.87 0.78 0.55
C ILE A 60 9.92 -0.75 0.63
N LEU A 61 8.81 -1.39 0.99
CA LEU A 61 8.73 -2.85 1.07
C LEU A 61 8.96 -3.50 -0.31
N THR A 62 8.39 -2.96 -1.40
CA THR A 62 8.60 -3.50 -2.75
C THR A 62 10.05 -3.43 -3.23
N ARG A 63 10.87 -2.55 -2.67
CA ARG A 63 12.30 -2.48 -3.00
C ARG A 63 13.13 -3.59 -2.36
N ASN A 64 12.61 -4.25 -1.35
CA ASN A 64 13.29 -5.35 -0.65
C ASN A 64 12.85 -6.74 -1.14
N TYR A 65 11.82 -6.78 -1.98
CA TYR A 65 11.22 -7.99 -2.55
C TYR A 65 10.94 -7.76 -4.03
N LYS A 66 10.77 -8.81 -4.81
CA LYS A 66 10.25 -8.72 -6.17
C LYS A 66 8.77 -8.34 -6.11
N GLY A 67 8.47 -7.06 -6.26
CA GLY A 67 7.11 -6.53 -6.22
C GLY A 67 6.29 -6.98 -7.43
N LEU A 68 5.11 -7.53 -7.20
CA LEU A 68 4.14 -7.90 -8.24
C LEU A 68 2.94 -6.97 -8.09
N GLY A 69 2.90 -5.91 -8.91
CA GLY A 69 1.89 -4.86 -8.83
C GLY A 69 0.65 -5.18 -9.66
N ILE A 70 -0.53 -5.12 -9.05
CA ILE A 70 -1.80 -5.31 -9.76
C ILE A 70 -2.54 -3.98 -9.76
N ALA A 71 -2.51 -3.30 -10.90
CA ALA A 71 -3.18 -2.01 -11.13
C ALA A 71 -4.42 -2.16 -12.02
N GLY A 72 -5.19 -1.08 -12.14
CA GLY A 72 -6.36 -0.99 -13.00
C GLY A 72 -7.62 -0.59 -12.27
N THR A 73 -8.60 -0.05 -12.97
CA THR A 73 -9.87 0.42 -12.41
C THR A 73 -10.71 -0.71 -11.84
N HIS A 74 -10.70 -1.89 -12.47
CA HIS A 74 -11.51 -3.04 -12.07
C HIS A 74 -10.67 -4.32 -11.98
N GLY A 75 -11.04 -5.22 -11.06
CA GLY A 75 -10.44 -6.54 -10.96
C GLY A 75 -9.13 -6.61 -10.17
N LYS A 76 -8.60 -5.52 -9.63
CA LYS A 76 -7.38 -5.50 -8.81
C LYS A 76 -7.40 -6.53 -7.70
N THR A 77 -8.39 -6.46 -6.80
CA THR A 77 -8.51 -7.34 -5.62
C THR A 77 -8.66 -8.81 -6.02
N THR A 78 -9.44 -9.09 -7.06
CA THR A 78 -9.62 -10.46 -7.55
C THR A 78 -8.31 -11.03 -8.10
N THR A 79 -7.63 -10.26 -8.95
CA THR A 79 -6.37 -10.69 -9.59
C THR A 79 -5.24 -10.81 -8.57
N SER A 80 -5.10 -9.85 -7.65
CA SER A 80 -4.08 -9.90 -6.59
C SER A 80 -4.32 -11.08 -5.64
N THR A 81 -5.57 -11.33 -5.27
CA THR A 81 -5.92 -12.49 -4.42
C THR A 81 -5.63 -13.81 -5.12
N LEU A 82 -5.95 -13.93 -6.42
CA LEU A 82 -5.67 -15.13 -7.21
C LEU A 82 -4.15 -15.37 -7.33
N LEU A 83 -3.38 -14.33 -7.66
CA LEU A 83 -1.93 -14.43 -7.75
C LEU A 83 -1.30 -14.81 -6.41
N ALA A 84 -1.74 -14.16 -5.33
CA ALA A 84 -1.28 -14.48 -3.97
C ALA A 84 -1.61 -15.94 -3.59
N HIS A 85 -2.79 -16.44 -4.00
CA HIS A 85 -3.17 -17.83 -3.77
C HIS A 85 -2.25 -18.80 -4.52
N ILE A 86 -2.00 -18.55 -5.80
CA ILE A 86 -1.12 -19.40 -6.62
C ILE A 86 0.30 -19.43 -6.02
N LEU A 87 0.85 -18.29 -5.66
CA LEU A 87 2.21 -18.20 -5.09
C LEU A 87 2.29 -18.85 -3.70
N LYS A 88 1.27 -18.66 -2.87
CA LYS A 88 1.22 -19.26 -1.54
C LYS A 88 1.16 -20.77 -1.58
N GLU A 89 0.40 -21.34 -2.52
CA GLU A 89 0.27 -22.79 -2.71
C GLU A 89 1.44 -23.41 -3.51
N SER A 90 2.30 -22.57 -4.07
CA SER A 90 3.54 -23.00 -4.74
C SER A 90 4.73 -23.01 -3.76
N GLU A 91 5.87 -23.52 -4.21
CA GLU A 91 7.14 -23.46 -3.46
C GLU A 91 7.78 -22.07 -3.41
N LEU A 92 7.24 -21.11 -4.18
CA LEU A 92 7.81 -19.75 -4.28
C LEU A 92 7.48 -18.88 -3.07
N HIS A 93 6.36 -19.14 -2.40
CA HIS A 93 5.81 -18.33 -1.31
C HIS A 93 5.71 -16.83 -1.66
N CYS A 94 4.90 -16.08 -0.94
CA CYS A 94 4.82 -14.63 -1.13
C CYS A 94 4.38 -13.92 0.14
N ASN A 95 4.72 -12.64 0.21
CA ASN A 95 3.94 -11.67 0.97
C ASN A 95 2.82 -11.14 0.08
N ALA A 96 1.70 -10.71 0.66
CA ALA A 96 0.64 -10.05 -0.09
C ALA A 96 -0.06 -8.97 0.73
N PHE A 97 -0.33 -7.84 0.07
CA PHE A 97 -1.12 -6.73 0.58
C PHE A 97 -2.33 -6.55 -0.36
N LEU A 98 -3.48 -7.04 0.10
CA LEU A 98 -4.72 -7.09 -0.69
C LEU A 98 -5.65 -5.93 -0.32
N GLY A 99 -6.43 -5.44 -1.27
CA GLY A 99 -7.36 -4.34 -1.07
C GLY A 99 -8.61 -4.69 -0.25
N GLY A 100 -8.87 -5.99 -0.05
CA GLY A 100 -9.99 -6.50 0.73
C GLY A 100 -9.66 -7.81 1.43
N ILE A 101 -10.50 -8.17 2.40
CA ILE A 101 -10.37 -9.46 3.10
C ILE A 101 -10.68 -10.59 2.12
N SER A 102 -9.69 -11.41 1.84
CA SER A 102 -9.85 -12.60 1.01
C SER A 102 -10.64 -13.67 1.76
N SER A 103 -11.67 -14.21 1.12
CA SER A 103 -12.44 -15.34 1.66
C SER A 103 -11.59 -16.62 1.80
N ASN A 104 -10.55 -16.77 0.97
CA ASN A 104 -9.65 -17.94 1.03
C ASN A 104 -8.71 -17.88 2.24
N PHE A 105 -8.36 -16.68 2.70
CA PHE A 105 -7.35 -16.47 3.73
C PHE A 105 -7.91 -15.86 5.01
N ASN A 106 -9.14 -15.35 5.00
CA ASN A 106 -9.77 -14.56 6.08
C ASN A 106 -8.92 -13.35 6.53
N THR A 107 -8.10 -12.81 5.62
CA THR A 107 -7.23 -11.66 5.87
C THR A 107 -6.98 -10.91 4.57
N ASN A 108 -6.51 -9.69 4.68
CA ASN A 108 -5.98 -8.87 3.56
C ASN A 108 -4.45 -8.77 3.57
N TYR A 109 -3.80 -9.52 4.45
CA TYR A 109 -2.34 -9.61 4.52
C TYR A 109 -1.90 -11.06 4.59
N ILE A 110 -0.91 -11.43 3.79
CA ILE A 110 -0.20 -12.70 3.84
C ILE A 110 1.27 -12.38 4.05
N GLY A 111 1.91 -13.05 4.99
CA GLY A 111 3.34 -12.95 5.24
C GLY A 111 4.00 -14.32 5.27
N HIS A 112 5.18 -14.43 4.69
CA HIS A 112 6.03 -15.61 4.78
C HIS A 112 7.49 -15.18 4.99
N PRO A 113 8.23 -15.77 5.94
CA PRO A 113 9.59 -15.33 6.26
C PRO A 113 10.57 -15.47 5.11
N ASP A 114 10.39 -16.47 4.24
CA ASP A 114 11.27 -16.75 3.12
C ASP A 114 10.68 -16.26 1.77
N ALA A 115 9.69 -15.35 1.81
CA ALA A 115 9.09 -14.83 0.60
C ALA A 115 10.11 -14.03 -0.21
N GLU A 116 10.25 -14.35 -1.48
CA GLU A 116 10.99 -13.54 -2.47
C GLU A 116 10.08 -12.52 -3.15
N TYR A 117 8.80 -12.83 -3.27
CA TYR A 117 7.80 -12.03 -3.98
C TYR A 117 6.85 -11.32 -3.01
N THR A 118 6.39 -10.13 -3.41
CA THR A 118 5.33 -9.40 -2.70
C THR A 118 4.26 -8.98 -3.68
N VAL A 119 3.06 -9.54 -3.53
CA VAL A 119 1.87 -9.16 -4.30
C VAL A 119 1.26 -7.91 -3.68
N ILE A 120 1.03 -6.88 -4.48
CA ILE A 120 0.48 -5.60 -4.01
C ILE A 120 -0.63 -5.14 -4.94
N GLU A 121 -1.78 -4.85 -4.36
CA GLU A 121 -2.81 -4.11 -5.04
C GLU A 121 -2.34 -2.65 -5.20
N ALA A 122 -2.04 -2.28 -6.45
CA ALA A 122 -1.50 -0.98 -6.82
C ALA A 122 -2.66 -0.02 -7.08
N ASP A 123 -3.02 0.76 -6.05
CA ASP A 123 -4.15 1.67 -6.07
C ASP A 123 -3.81 2.94 -6.84
N GLU A 124 -4.56 3.23 -7.90
CA GLU A 124 -4.46 4.44 -8.72
C GLU A 124 -5.01 5.67 -8.03
N PHE A 125 -5.87 5.51 -7.01
CA PHE A 125 -6.40 6.63 -6.24
C PHE A 125 -5.26 7.49 -5.68
N ASP A 126 -5.37 8.79 -5.75
CA ASP A 126 -4.36 9.78 -5.35
C ASP A 126 -2.94 9.52 -5.92
N ARG A 127 -2.82 8.73 -7.01
CA ARG A 127 -1.57 8.32 -7.65
C ARG A 127 -0.65 7.50 -6.72
N SER A 128 -1.21 6.83 -5.73
CA SER A 128 -0.47 6.05 -4.72
C SER A 128 0.39 4.96 -5.33
N PHE A 129 -0.03 4.35 -6.42
CA PHE A 129 0.71 3.30 -7.13
C PHE A 129 2.08 3.76 -7.67
N LEU A 130 2.28 5.07 -7.88
CA LEU A 130 3.56 5.63 -8.32
C LEU A 130 4.64 5.62 -7.22
N GLN A 131 4.29 5.28 -5.99
CA GLN A 131 5.27 5.06 -4.91
C GLN A 131 5.92 3.66 -4.98
N LEU A 132 5.31 2.75 -5.72
CA LEU A 132 5.78 1.37 -5.86
C LEU A 132 6.97 1.29 -6.83
N LYS A 133 7.74 0.21 -6.70
CA LYS A 133 8.77 -0.17 -7.67
C LYS A 133 8.56 -1.64 -8.02
N PRO A 134 7.64 -1.95 -8.91
CA PRO A 134 7.31 -3.33 -9.25
C PRO A 134 8.41 -3.98 -10.09
N HIS A 135 8.68 -5.26 -9.80
CA HIS A 135 9.45 -6.13 -10.68
C HIS A 135 8.58 -6.62 -11.85
N ALA A 136 7.30 -6.89 -11.59
CA ALA A 136 6.32 -7.16 -12.64
C ALA A 136 4.98 -6.50 -12.31
N ALA A 137 4.19 -6.19 -13.34
CA ALA A 137 2.88 -5.60 -13.15
C ALA A 137 1.81 -6.19 -14.08
N ILE A 138 0.57 -6.18 -13.59
CA ILE A 138 -0.62 -6.45 -14.39
C ILE A 138 -1.50 -5.20 -14.34
N VAL A 139 -1.90 -4.68 -15.50
CA VAL A 139 -2.92 -3.65 -15.62
C VAL A 139 -4.19 -4.32 -16.13
N THR A 140 -5.21 -4.41 -15.29
CA THR A 140 -6.44 -5.17 -15.59
C THR A 140 -7.41 -4.41 -16.49
N ALA A 141 -7.58 -3.12 -16.23
CA ALA A 141 -8.45 -2.22 -16.99
C ALA A 141 -8.00 -0.77 -16.76
N MET A 142 -8.31 0.12 -17.73
CA MET A 142 -7.99 1.54 -17.67
C MET A 142 -9.20 2.40 -18.04
N ASP A 143 -10.40 1.96 -17.63
CA ASP A 143 -11.61 2.77 -17.83
C ASP A 143 -11.50 4.02 -16.95
N ALA A 144 -11.85 5.18 -17.51
CA ALA A 144 -11.71 6.45 -16.81
C ALA A 144 -12.49 6.48 -15.50
N ASP A 145 -11.78 6.64 -14.40
CA ASP A 145 -12.30 6.78 -13.05
C ASP A 145 -11.52 7.87 -12.30
N HIS A 146 -12.01 8.28 -11.15
CA HIS A 146 -11.33 9.28 -10.29
C HIS A 146 -10.97 10.58 -11.04
N LEU A 147 -11.83 11.04 -11.97
CA LEU A 147 -11.59 12.25 -12.75
C LEU A 147 -11.55 13.53 -11.91
N ASP A 148 -12.08 13.50 -10.70
CA ASP A 148 -11.94 14.54 -9.68
C ASP A 148 -10.47 14.74 -9.23
N ILE A 149 -9.66 13.68 -9.33
CA ILE A 149 -8.22 13.69 -8.98
C ILE A 149 -7.36 13.92 -10.22
N TYR A 150 -7.65 13.21 -11.30
CA TYR A 150 -6.84 13.25 -12.52
C TYR A 150 -7.22 14.43 -13.45
N GLY A 151 -8.44 14.90 -13.38
CA GLY A 151 -8.96 16.01 -14.19
C GLY A 151 -9.44 15.59 -15.57
N THR A 152 -8.70 14.77 -16.32
CA THR A 152 -9.07 14.25 -17.64
C THR A 152 -8.73 12.78 -17.81
N GLU A 153 -9.35 12.12 -18.79
CA GLU A 153 -9.08 10.73 -19.15
C GLU A 153 -7.63 10.54 -19.62
N GLU A 154 -7.10 11.47 -20.40
CA GLU A 154 -5.73 11.41 -20.89
C GLU A 154 -4.74 11.40 -19.71
N LYS A 155 -4.94 12.28 -18.71
CA LYS A 155 -4.10 12.31 -17.50
C LYS A 155 -4.24 11.07 -16.64
N PHE A 156 -5.40 10.45 -16.66
CA PHE A 156 -5.62 9.17 -15.99
C PHE A 156 -4.79 8.07 -16.68
N GLN A 157 -4.84 7.99 -18.02
CA GLN A 157 -4.04 7.04 -18.80
C GLN A 157 -2.53 7.30 -18.66
N GLU A 158 -2.09 8.56 -18.70
CA GLU A 158 -0.70 8.95 -18.42
C GLU A 158 -0.22 8.41 -17.07
N GLY A 159 -1.08 8.40 -16.03
CA GLY A 159 -0.76 7.83 -14.73
C GLY A 159 -0.42 6.33 -14.79
N PHE A 160 -1.11 5.55 -15.62
CA PHE A 160 -0.78 4.14 -15.82
C PHE A 160 0.50 3.95 -16.64
N GLU A 161 0.74 4.80 -17.64
CA GLU A 161 2.01 4.79 -18.39
C GLU A 161 3.20 5.08 -17.46
N GLU A 162 3.06 6.08 -16.56
CA GLU A 162 4.05 6.36 -15.53
C GLU A 162 4.27 5.15 -14.60
N PHE A 163 3.19 4.47 -14.19
CA PHE A 163 3.29 3.28 -13.35
C PHE A 163 4.03 2.13 -14.06
N VAL A 164 3.71 1.85 -15.32
CA VAL A 164 4.39 0.83 -16.13
C VAL A 164 5.87 1.17 -16.31
N ALA A 165 6.20 2.47 -16.45
CA ALA A 165 7.58 2.92 -16.55
C ALA A 165 8.43 2.70 -15.28
N LEU A 166 7.79 2.41 -14.13
CA LEU A 166 8.46 2.07 -12.87
C LEU A 166 8.91 0.60 -12.80
N ILE A 167 8.46 -0.25 -13.72
CA ILE A 167 8.88 -1.67 -13.76
C ILE A 167 10.40 -1.73 -13.93
N GLU A 168 11.04 -2.64 -13.19
CA GLU A 168 12.49 -2.85 -13.26
C GLU A 168 12.93 -3.29 -14.66
N THR A 169 14.17 -3.01 -15.04
CA THR A 169 14.68 -3.23 -16.41
C THR A 169 14.67 -4.70 -16.82
N ASP A 170 14.73 -5.61 -15.86
CA ASP A 170 14.63 -7.07 -16.00
C ASP A 170 13.24 -7.61 -15.60
N GLY A 171 12.29 -6.71 -15.44
CA GLY A 171 10.90 -6.99 -15.05
C GLY A 171 9.97 -7.31 -16.21
N LEU A 172 8.70 -7.59 -15.90
CA LEU A 172 7.63 -7.96 -16.83
C LEU A 172 6.36 -7.14 -16.61
#